data_5562867e9ea5ceae2a5466e9ee94384e
#
_entry.id   5562867e9ea5ceae2a5466e9ee94384e
#
_cell.length_a   1.000
_cell.length_b   1.000
_cell.length_c   1.000
_cell.angle_alpha   90.00
_cell.angle_beta   90.00
_cell.angle_gamma   90.00
#
_symmetry.space_group_name_H-M   'P 1'
#
loop_
_entity.id
_entity.type
_entity.pdbx_description
1 polymer ?
#
loop_
_entity_poly.entity_id
_entity_poly.type
_entity_poly.pdbx_seq_one_letter_code
_entity_poly.pdbx_strand_id
1 'polypeptide(L)'
;PSSQRLVHRIEASPYFQLTALPSTFQEGMHTIEQDRADILLEIPQDFEKEQINGRPASALIAVNAVNGTKGGLGNSYLQQILNPQPSAASVRYLFNPHLNYRVYMAPALLTMVLVMLCGFLPALNVVSEKEKGTIEQINVTPVSRFTFTLAKLLPYWMIGFLVLNLCMLLAWAAYGLLPQGSLLTIYLSAFIFILVMSGLGLIISNYSSTMQQAMFVMWFCMLLFILMSGLFTPIRSMPAWARCLTYLNPLRYFMEIIRMIYLKGSTLPDILSQLGTLSGFAALLYAGAIFSYKKRNN
;
A
#
# COMPACT_ATOMS: atom_id res chain seq x y z
N PRO A 1 39.95 -2.83 9.64
CA PRO A 1 39.66 -3.13 8.25
C PRO A 1 38.84 -2.02 7.61
N SER A 2 39.05 -1.75 6.33
CA SER A 2 38.38 -0.66 5.59
C SER A 2 36.87 -0.87 5.50
N SER A 3 36.41 -2.10 5.37
CA SER A 3 34.99 -2.46 5.36
C SER A 3 34.26 -2.08 6.65
N GLN A 4 34.85 -2.31 7.82
CA GLN A 4 34.26 -1.90 9.10
C GLN A 4 34.19 -0.37 9.25
N ARG A 5 35.21 0.34 8.82
CA ARG A 5 35.17 1.84 8.80
C ARG A 5 34.07 2.37 7.91
N LEU A 6 33.79 1.69 6.80
CA LEU A 6 32.71 2.05 5.88
C LEU A 6 31.35 1.85 6.55
N VAL A 7 31.11 0.73 7.20
CA VAL A 7 29.89 0.46 7.96
C VAL A 7 29.69 1.51 9.05
N HIS A 8 30.73 1.82 9.85
CA HIS A 8 30.64 2.86 10.86
C HIS A 8 30.35 4.26 10.29
N ARG A 9 30.88 4.60 9.12
CA ARG A 9 30.57 5.87 8.46
C ARG A 9 29.12 5.94 8.01
N ILE A 10 28.53 4.82 7.57
CA ILE A 10 27.12 4.75 7.19
C ILE A 10 26.24 4.86 8.45
N GLU A 11 26.58 4.18 9.53
CA GLU A 11 25.87 4.25 10.82
C GLU A 11 25.92 5.66 11.45
N ALA A 12 27.05 6.35 11.32
CA ALA A 12 27.20 7.72 11.82
C ALA A 12 26.45 8.75 10.97
N SER A 13 25.94 8.37 9.79
CA SER A 13 25.21 9.29 8.92
C SER A 13 23.75 9.47 9.38
N PRO A 14 23.24 10.70 9.48
CA PRO A 14 21.84 10.95 9.86
C PRO A 14 20.84 10.49 8.79
N TYR A 15 21.32 10.12 7.59
CA TYR A 15 20.48 9.73 6.45
C TYR A 15 20.19 8.23 6.38
N PHE A 16 20.98 7.40 7.11
CA PHE A 16 20.87 5.95 7.06
C PHE A 16 20.66 5.35 8.45
N GLN A 17 19.87 4.29 8.50
CA GLN A 17 19.70 3.45 9.66
C GLN A 17 20.04 2.02 9.26
N LEU A 18 21.04 1.43 9.89
CA LEU A 18 21.38 0.03 9.68
C LEU A 18 20.26 -0.85 10.28
N THR A 19 19.62 -1.66 9.42
CA THR A 19 18.48 -2.49 9.81
C THR A 19 18.87 -3.94 10.02
N ALA A 20 19.83 -4.45 9.23
CA ALA A 20 20.28 -5.82 9.28
C ALA A 20 21.68 -5.96 8.65
N LEU A 21 22.41 -6.99 9.08
CA LEU A 21 23.68 -7.42 8.49
C LEU A 21 23.48 -8.87 7.98
N PRO A 22 22.88 -9.04 6.79
CA PRO A 22 22.65 -10.38 6.23
C PRO A 22 23.97 -11.06 5.87
N SER A 23 24.03 -12.38 6.04
CA SER A 23 25.22 -13.17 5.74
C SER A 23 25.38 -13.45 4.25
N THR A 24 24.30 -13.40 3.50
CA THR A 24 24.27 -13.66 2.06
C THR A 24 23.52 -12.57 1.31
N PHE A 25 23.87 -12.38 0.02
CA PHE A 25 23.16 -11.46 -0.87
C PHE A 25 21.66 -11.81 -1.00
N GLN A 26 21.32 -13.11 -1.04
CA GLN A 26 19.93 -13.56 -1.15
C GLN A 26 19.11 -13.21 0.09
N GLU A 27 19.67 -13.34 1.28
CA GLU A 27 19.00 -12.93 2.52
C GLU A 27 18.79 -11.41 2.56
N GLY A 28 19.78 -10.65 2.10
CA GLY A 28 19.65 -9.19 1.93
C GLY A 28 18.56 -8.80 0.93
N MET A 29 18.48 -9.51 -0.20
CA MET A 29 17.42 -9.31 -1.20
C MET A 29 16.03 -9.59 -0.61
N HIS A 30 15.87 -10.67 0.14
CA HIS A 30 14.60 -10.98 0.79
C HIS A 30 14.18 -9.87 1.78
N THR A 31 15.13 -9.25 2.45
CA THR A 31 14.85 -8.10 3.34
C THR A 31 14.33 -6.87 2.56
N ILE A 32 14.84 -6.63 1.35
CA ILE A 32 14.32 -5.59 0.45
C ILE A 32 12.93 -5.97 -0.10
N GLU A 33 12.70 -7.21 -0.47
CA GLU A 33 11.41 -7.70 -0.95
C GLU A 33 10.30 -7.54 0.10
N GLN A 34 10.63 -7.74 1.38
CA GLN A 34 9.73 -7.54 2.51
C GLN A 34 9.57 -6.07 2.93
N ASP A 35 10.11 -5.11 2.18
CA ASP A 35 10.12 -3.67 2.52
C ASP A 35 10.75 -3.34 3.89
N ARG A 36 11.62 -4.22 4.42
CA ARG A 36 12.35 -3.98 5.66
C ARG A 36 13.60 -3.14 5.47
N ALA A 37 14.18 -3.16 4.27
CA ALA A 37 15.30 -2.33 3.87
C ALA A 37 15.04 -1.65 2.52
N ASP A 38 15.62 -0.47 2.33
CA ASP A 38 15.52 0.28 1.09
C ASP A 38 16.76 0.12 0.19
N ILE A 39 17.90 -0.16 0.82
CA ILE A 39 19.21 -0.29 0.15
C ILE A 39 19.96 -1.46 0.74
N LEU A 40 20.57 -2.26 -0.11
CA LEU A 40 21.51 -3.33 0.24
C LEU A 40 22.88 -2.94 -0.31
N LEU A 41 23.87 -2.91 0.55
CA LEU A 41 25.26 -2.72 0.17
C LEU A 41 25.99 -4.05 0.32
N GLU A 42 26.52 -4.56 -0.79
CA GLU A 42 27.39 -5.72 -0.81
C GLU A 42 28.85 -5.27 -0.91
N ILE A 43 29.65 -5.67 0.05
CA ILE A 43 31.08 -5.41 0.07
C ILE A 43 31.81 -6.72 -0.22
N PRO A 44 32.47 -6.87 -1.39
CA PRO A 44 33.17 -8.11 -1.74
C PRO A 44 34.31 -8.44 -0.75
N GLN A 45 34.63 -9.71 -0.61
CA GLN A 45 35.72 -10.16 0.26
C GLN A 45 37.09 -9.59 -0.11
N ASP A 46 37.33 -9.31 -1.38
CA ASP A 46 38.58 -8.77 -1.90
C ASP A 46 38.63 -7.23 -1.91
N PHE A 47 37.59 -6.54 -1.40
CA PHE A 47 37.47 -5.07 -1.37
C PHE A 47 38.72 -4.39 -0.77
N GLU A 48 39.27 -4.91 0.31
CA GLU A 48 40.46 -4.36 0.96
C GLU A 48 41.75 -4.57 0.15
N LYS A 49 41.89 -5.75 -0.46
CA LYS A 49 43.04 -6.09 -1.29
C LYS A 49 43.09 -5.21 -2.55
N GLU A 50 41.94 -4.99 -3.17
CA GLU A 50 41.83 -4.14 -4.35
C GLU A 50 42.15 -2.68 -4.00
N GLN A 51 41.67 -2.20 -2.86
CA GLN A 51 41.94 -0.84 -2.39
C GLN A 51 43.43 -0.62 -2.08
N ILE A 52 44.10 -1.60 -1.45
CA ILE A 52 45.53 -1.54 -1.15
C ILE A 52 46.38 -1.57 -2.44
N ASN A 53 45.94 -2.34 -3.43
CA ASN A 53 46.64 -2.50 -4.71
C ASN A 53 46.40 -1.33 -5.69
N GLY A 54 45.67 -0.27 -5.25
CA GLY A 54 45.35 0.89 -6.11
C GLY A 54 44.38 0.56 -7.24
N ARG A 55 43.70 -0.60 -7.18
CA ARG A 55 42.64 -0.95 -8.13
C ARG A 55 41.30 -0.39 -7.65
N PRO A 56 40.37 -0.04 -8.54
CA PRO A 56 39.04 0.41 -8.15
C PRO A 56 38.31 -0.72 -7.43
N ALA A 57 38.23 -0.63 -6.10
CA ALA A 57 37.46 -1.55 -5.30
C ALA A 57 35.97 -1.32 -5.56
N SER A 58 35.27 -2.30 -6.13
CA SER A 58 33.86 -2.20 -6.50
C SER A 58 32.97 -2.72 -5.38
N ALA A 59 32.01 -1.92 -4.93
CA ALA A 59 30.93 -2.34 -4.06
C ALA A 59 29.62 -2.33 -4.87
N LEU A 60 28.74 -3.32 -4.65
CA LEU A 60 27.44 -3.37 -5.28
C LEU A 60 26.40 -2.70 -4.39
N ILE A 61 25.70 -1.73 -4.94
CA ILE A 61 24.56 -1.07 -4.28
C ILE A 61 23.28 -1.54 -4.96
N ALA A 62 22.47 -2.34 -4.29
CA ALA A 62 21.14 -2.71 -4.74
C ALA A 62 20.11 -1.81 -4.04
N VAL A 63 19.29 -1.11 -4.82
CA VAL A 63 18.36 -0.09 -4.32
C VAL A 63 16.93 -0.50 -4.62
N ASN A 64 16.04 -0.41 -3.63
CA ASN A 64 14.61 -0.54 -3.85
C ASN A 64 14.09 0.68 -4.62
N ALA A 65 13.89 0.52 -5.91
CA ALA A 65 13.47 1.58 -6.81
C ALA A 65 11.95 1.62 -7.06
N VAL A 66 11.16 0.95 -6.22
CA VAL A 66 9.69 1.06 -6.24
C VAL A 66 9.28 2.52 -6.12
N ASN A 67 9.90 3.26 -5.20
CA ASN A 67 9.86 4.73 -5.18
C ASN A 67 11.15 5.30 -5.79
N GLY A 68 11.07 5.73 -7.05
CA GLY A 68 12.23 6.21 -7.80
C GLY A 68 12.94 7.41 -7.17
N THR A 69 12.20 8.34 -6.58
CA THR A 69 12.75 9.51 -5.90
C THR A 69 13.55 9.11 -4.66
N LYS A 70 12.98 8.22 -3.83
CA LYS A 70 13.64 7.73 -2.62
C LYS A 70 14.88 6.89 -2.95
N GLY A 71 14.75 6.01 -3.94
CA GLY A 71 15.85 5.19 -4.43
C GLY A 71 17.00 6.05 -4.98
N GLY A 72 16.69 7.06 -5.78
CA GLY A 72 17.68 7.99 -6.36
C GLY A 72 18.40 8.81 -5.30
N LEU A 73 17.68 9.40 -4.34
CA LEU A 73 18.28 10.17 -3.24
C LEU A 73 19.14 9.28 -2.33
N GLY A 74 18.62 8.12 -1.92
CA GLY A 74 19.37 7.17 -1.09
C GLY A 74 20.67 6.73 -1.75
N ASN A 75 20.62 6.43 -3.05
CA ASN A 75 21.82 6.11 -3.82
C ASN A 75 22.82 7.27 -3.86
N SER A 76 22.38 8.52 -4.11
CA SER A 76 23.28 9.68 -4.19
C SER A 76 23.98 9.94 -2.86
N TYR A 77 23.27 9.84 -1.72
CA TYR A 77 23.87 9.98 -0.39
C TYR A 77 24.85 8.85 -0.07
N LEU A 78 24.51 7.62 -0.43
CA LEU A 78 25.39 6.49 -0.19
C LEU A 78 26.66 6.58 -1.03
N GLN A 79 26.56 7.00 -2.29
CA GLN A 79 27.72 7.26 -3.13
C GLN A 79 28.64 8.36 -2.56
N GLN A 80 28.10 9.42 -1.98
CA GLN A 80 28.91 10.47 -1.34
C GLN A 80 29.66 9.95 -0.09
N ILE A 81 29.04 9.01 0.67
CA ILE A 81 29.69 8.40 1.83
C ILE A 81 30.76 7.41 1.41
N LEU A 82 30.48 6.61 0.37
CA LEU A 82 31.43 5.62 -0.15
C LEU A 82 32.64 6.29 -0.81
N ASN A 83 32.44 7.44 -1.42
CA ASN A 83 33.42 8.05 -2.31
C ASN A 83 33.63 9.52 -2.08
N PRO A 84 34.65 9.88 -1.31
CA PRO A 84 35.30 11.18 -1.49
C PRO A 84 36.10 11.24 -2.80
N GLN A 85 36.36 10.14 -3.49
CA GLN A 85 37.01 10.02 -4.80
C GLN A 85 36.18 9.09 -5.72
N PRO A 86 36.11 9.28 -7.04
CA PRO A 86 35.25 8.54 -7.96
C PRO A 86 35.70 7.09 -8.13
N SER A 87 35.29 6.22 -7.24
CA SER A 87 35.43 4.78 -7.38
C SER A 87 34.13 4.14 -7.89
N ALA A 88 34.27 3.08 -8.67
CA ALA A 88 33.17 2.47 -9.42
C ALA A 88 32.22 1.66 -8.52
N ALA A 89 31.29 2.32 -7.84
CA ALA A 89 30.14 1.62 -7.27
C ALA A 89 29.15 1.29 -8.40
N SER A 90 28.87 -0.01 -8.62
CA SER A 90 27.82 -0.44 -9.53
C SER A 90 26.48 -0.34 -8.82
N VAL A 91 25.56 0.47 -9.36
CA VAL A 91 24.22 0.67 -8.81
C VAL A 91 23.22 -0.15 -9.59
N ARG A 92 22.50 -1.02 -8.91
CA ARG A 92 21.40 -1.79 -9.48
C ARG A 92 20.06 -1.35 -8.86
N TYR A 93 19.24 -0.67 -9.64
CA TYR A 93 17.88 -0.34 -9.25
C TYR A 93 16.96 -1.55 -9.42
N LEU A 94 16.33 -2.00 -8.34
CA LEU A 94 15.43 -3.14 -8.32
C LEU A 94 13.98 -2.69 -8.52
N PHE A 95 13.19 -3.52 -9.20
CA PHE A 95 11.74 -3.36 -9.43
C PHE A 95 11.31 -2.16 -10.28
N ASN A 96 12.14 -1.13 -10.43
CA ASN A 96 11.92 0.00 -11.32
C ASN A 96 13.27 0.54 -11.84
N PRO A 97 13.94 -0.20 -12.74
CA PRO A 97 15.32 0.12 -13.17
C PRO A 97 15.48 1.52 -13.78
N HIS A 98 14.43 2.03 -14.41
CA HIS A 98 14.43 3.34 -15.05
C HIS A 98 13.90 4.47 -14.15
N LEU A 99 13.64 4.20 -12.86
CA LEU A 99 13.04 5.16 -11.92
C LEU A 99 11.77 5.83 -12.47
N ASN A 100 11.01 5.09 -13.26
CA ASN A 100 9.84 5.62 -13.95
C ASN A 100 8.70 5.86 -12.95
N TYR A 101 8.34 7.13 -12.78
CA TYR A 101 7.28 7.56 -11.89
C TYR A 101 5.90 6.95 -12.23
N ARG A 102 5.65 6.68 -13.53
CA ARG A 102 4.39 6.07 -13.99
C ARG A 102 4.21 4.65 -13.43
N VAL A 103 5.29 3.88 -13.38
CA VAL A 103 5.30 2.52 -12.83
C VAL A 103 4.95 2.52 -11.34
N TYR A 104 5.44 3.51 -10.61
CA TYR A 104 5.14 3.70 -9.19
C TYR A 104 3.70 4.16 -8.95
N MET A 105 3.17 5.06 -9.80
CA MET A 105 1.86 5.68 -9.61
C MET A 105 0.69 4.85 -10.14
N ALA A 106 0.86 4.02 -11.17
CA ALA A 106 -0.25 3.27 -11.75
C ALA A 106 -0.98 2.36 -10.75
N PRO A 107 -0.30 1.53 -9.92
CA PRO A 107 -0.96 0.75 -8.87
C PRO A 107 -1.64 1.63 -7.81
N ALA A 108 -1.06 2.79 -7.54
CA ALA A 108 -1.60 3.74 -6.58
C ALA A 108 -2.90 4.39 -7.05
N LEU A 109 -2.98 4.79 -8.31
CA LEU A 109 -4.21 5.33 -8.91
C LEU A 109 -5.32 4.28 -8.97
N LEU A 110 -5.00 3.03 -9.31
CA LEU A 110 -5.94 1.91 -9.25
C LEU A 110 -6.57 1.80 -7.85
N THR A 111 -5.74 1.83 -6.82
CA THR A 111 -6.19 1.76 -5.43
C THR A 111 -7.05 2.96 -5.05
N MET A 112 -6.69 4.16 -5.51
CA MET A 112 -7.45 5.39 -5.26
C MET A 112 -8.84 5.33 -5.89
N VAL A 113 -8.97 4.84 -7.11
CA VAL A 113 -10.28 4.69 -7.79
C VAL A 113 -11.15 3.68 -7.05
N LEU A 114 -10.56 2.54 -6.64
CA LEU A 114 -11.29 1.53 -5.87
C LEU A 114 -11.81 2.07 -4.54
N VAL A 115 -10.98 2.78 -3.77
CA VAL A 115 -11.39 3.32 -2.48
C VAL A 115 -12.56 4.29 -2.63
N MET A 116 -12.51 5.14 -3.65
CA MET A 116 -13.58 6.10 -3.89
C MET A 116 -14.90 5.39 -4.26
N LEU A 117 -14.89 4.51 -5.22
CA LEU A 117 -16.12 3.86 -5.68
C LEU A 117 -16.71 2.90 -4.64
N CYS A 118 -15.88 2.03 -4.07
CA CYS A 118 -16.37 1.02 -3.13
C CYS A 118 -16.80 1.58 -1.77
N GLY A 119 -16.36 2.80 -1.43
CA GLY A 119 -16.82 3.49 -0.24
C GLY A 119 -18.05 4.37 -0.47
N PHE A 120 -18.01 5.23 -1.50
CA PHE A 120 -19.09 6.19 -1.76
C PHE A 120 -20.41 5.52 -2.20
N LEU A 121 -20.34 4.58 -3.16
CA LEU A 121 -21.56 4.02 -3.73
C LEU A 121 -22.45 3.34 -2.70
N PRO A 122 -21.94 2.44 -1.82
CA PRO A 122 -22.77 1.85 -0.79
C PRO A 122 -23.31 2.87 0.22
N ALA A 123 -22.47 3.85 0.64
CA ALA A 123 -22.86 4.87 1.58
C ALA A 123 -24.03 5.70 1.06
N LEU A 124 -23.93 6.22 -0.16
CA LEU A 124 -24.95 7.07 -0.76
C LEU A 124 -26.25 6.31 -1.06
N ASN A 125 -26.16 5.05 -1.51
CA ASN A 125 -27.34 4.26 -1.80
C ASN A 125 -28.20 4.05 -0.57
N VAL A 126 -27.59 3.61 0.56
CA VAL A 126 -28.31 3.35 1.80
C VAL A 126 -28.93 4.64 2.37
N VAL A 127 -28.22 5.78 2.30
CA VAL A 127 -28.75 7.07 2.76
C VAL A 127 -29.85 7.58 1.86
N SER A 128 -29.75 7.40 0.55
CA SER A 128 -30.83 7.75 -0.40
C SER A 128 -32.15 7.05 -0.08
N GLU A 129 -32.08 5.80 0.35
CA GLU A 129 -33.26 5.06 0.76
C GLU A 129 -33.84 5.56 2.09
N LYS A 130 -32.99 6.04 3.00
CA LYS A 130 -33.46 6.69 4.22
C LYS A 130 -34.20 8.00 3.92
N GLU A 131 -33.63 8.84 3.05
CA GLU A 131 -34.27 10.09 2.66
C GLU A 131 -35.61 9.91 1.95
N LYS A 132 -35.72 8.86 1.14
CA LYS A 132 -36.95 8.50 0.41
C LYS A 132 -37.97 7.75 1.27
N GLY A 133 -37.63 7.37 2.49
CA GLY A 133 -38.50 6.61 3.38
C GLY A 133 -38.67 5.14 3.01
N THR A 134 -38.02 4.65 1.96
CA THR A 134 -38.17 3.25 1.50
C THR A 134 -37.58 2.24 2.50
N ILE A 135 -36.65 2.66 3.34
CA ILE A 135 -36.08 1.82 4.40
C ILE A 135 -37.14 1.42 5.45
N GLU A 136 -38.15 2.26 5.70
CA GLU A 136 -39.24 1.97 6.63
C GLU A 136 -40.11 0.84 6.11
N GLN A 137 -40.39 0.81 4.81
CA GLN A 137 -41.15 -0.26 4.16
C GLN A 137 -40.42 -1.61 4.25
N ILE A 138 -39.09 -1.58 4.14
CA ILE A 138 -38.27 -2.80 4.24
C ILE A 138 -38.20 -3.29 5.69
N ASN A 139 -38.19 -2.43 6.68
CA ASN A 139 -38.13 -2.78 8.09
C ASN A 139 -39.38 -3.55 8.59
N VAL A 140 -40.53 -3.44 7.93
CA VAL A 140 -41.75 -4.20 8.24
C VAL A 140 -41.77 -5.57 7.55
N THR A 141 -40.82 -5.86 6.65
CA THR A 141 -40.71 -7.17 6.02
C THR A 141 -39.98 -8.17 6.96
N PRO A 142 -40.22 -9.50 6.85
CA PRO A 142 -39.56 -10.52 7.67
C PRO A 142 -38.08 -10.76 7.25
N VAL A 143 -37.49 -9.92 6.42
CA VAL A 143 -36.12 -10.08 5.94
C VAL A 143 -35.12 -9.78 7.05
N SER A 144 -34.08 -10.64 7.20
CA SER A 144 -33.03 -10.41 8.18
C SER A 144 -32.15 -9.21 7.78
N ARG A 145 -31.64 -8.50 8.81
CA ARG A 145 -30.72 -7.34 8.60
C ARG A 145 -29.50 -7.72 7.76
N PHE A 146 -28.96 -8.90 8.00
CA PHE A 146 -27.80 -9.42 7.28
C PHE A 146 -28.12 -9.65 5.79
N THR A 147 -29.23 -10.32 5.50
CA THR A 147 -29.67 -10.58 4.11
C THR A 147 -29.90 -9.27 3.35
N PHE A 148 -30.56 -8.30 3.99
CA PHE A 148 -30.78 -6.98 3.41
C PHE A 148 -29.45 -6.27 3.09
N THR A 149 -28.55 -6.20 4.06
CA THR A 149 -27.23 -5.56 3.88
C THR A 149 -26.44 -6.24 2.76
N LEU A 150 -26.40 -7.58 2.76
CA LEU A 150 -25.67 -8.34 1.75
C LEU A 150 -26.25 -8.11 0.34
N ALA A 151 -27.57 -8.16 0.18
CA ALA A 151 -28.24 -7.92 -1.09
C ALA A 151 -27.93 -6.52 -1.65
N LYS A 152 -27.76 -5.52 -0.78
CA LYS A 152 -27.41 -4.16 -1.16
C LYS A 152 -25.94 -3.99 -1.55
N LEU A 153 -25.04 -4.72 -0.91
CA LEU A 153 -23.62 -4.60 -1.15
C LEU A 153 -23.12 -5.38 -2.36
N LEU A 154 -23.77 -6.50 -2.66
CA LEU A 154 -23.35 -7.43 -3.71
C LEU A 154 -23.18 -6.73 -5.09
N PRO A 155 -24.11 -5.89 -5.57
CA PRO A 155 -23.90 -5.15 -6.83
C PRO A 155 -22.67 -4.24 -6.80
N TYR A 156 -22.38 -3.60 -5.67
CA TYR A 156 -21.22 -2.72 -5.53
C TYR A 156 -19.90 -3.47 -5.49
N TRP A 157 -19.89 -4.70 -4.94
CA TRP A 157 -18.72 -5.57 -5.02
C TRP A 157 -18.44 -5.99 -6.45
N MET A 158 -19.48 -6.30 -7.23
CA MET A 158 -19.33 -6.59 -8.67
C MET A 158 -18.79 -5.39 -9.44
N ILE A 159 -19.30 -4.18 -9.17
CA ILE A 159 -18.79 -2.93 -9.74
C ILE A 159 -17.33 -2.73 -9.35
N GLY A 160 -16.95 -2.98 -8.10
CA GLY A 160 -15.56 -2.90 -7.63
C GLY A 160 -14.63 -3.80 -8.42
N PHE A 161 -15.02 -5.05 -8.68
CA PHE A 161 -14.24 -5.96 -9.52
C PHE A 161 -14.18 -5.52 -10.99
N LEU A 162 -15.29 -5.03 -11.53
CA LEU A 162 -15.31 -4.50 -12.90
C LEU A 162 -14.34 -3.32 -13.04
N VAL A 163 -14.35 -2.40 -12.08
CA VAL A 163 -13.45 -1.24 -12.04
C VAL A 163 -12.00 -1.67 -11.86
N LEU A 164 -11.73 -2.66 -11.01
CA LEU A 164 -10.39 -3.23 -10.86
C LEU A 164 -9.85 -3.72 -12.22
N ASN A 165 -10.65 -4.51 -12.94
CA ASN A 165 -10.26 -5.03 -14.26
C ASN A 165 -10.06 -3.89 -15.28
N LEU A 166 -10.95 -2.89 -15.28
CA LEU A 166 -10.83 -1.74 -16.15
C LEU A 166 -9.54 -0.95 -15.89
N CYS A 167 -9.23 -0.69 -14.61
CA CYS A 167 -7.99 -0.01 -14.23
C CYS A 167 -6.74 -0.82 -14.60
N MET A 168 -6.76 -2.15 -14.43
CA MET A 168 -5.66 -3.03 -14.85
C MET A 168 -5.50 -3.01 -16.38
N LEU A 169 -6.60 -3.06 -17.12
CA LEU A 169 -6.60 -2.95 -18.58
C LEU A 169 -6.02 -1.61 -19.05
N LEU A 170 -6.44 -0.52 -18.43
CA LEU A 170 -5.92 0.82 -18.73
C LEU A 170 -4.42 0.94 -18.39
N ALA A 171 -3.97 0.38 -17.28
CA ALA A 171 -2.55 0.36 -16.93
C ALA A 171 -1.72 -0.41 -17.95
N TRP A 172 -2.24 -1.52 -18.46
CA TRP A 172 -1.62 -2.26 -19.55
C TRP A 172 -1.64 -1.50 -20.87
N ALA A 173 -2.79 -0.98 -21.29
CA ALA A 173 -2.94 -0.33 -22.58
C ALA A 173 -2.17 1.00 -22.67
N ALA A 174 -2.16 1.81 -21.59
CA ALA A 174 -1.52 3.12 -21.59
C ALA A 174 -0.01 3.07 -21.28
N TYR A 175 0.42 2.13 -20.44
CA TYR A 175 1.79 2.10 -19.91
C TYR A 175 2.51 0.77 -20.13
N GLY A 176 1.86 -0.24 -20.72
CA GLY A 176 2.41 -1.59 -20.86
C GLY A 176 2.65 -2.31 -19.53
N LEU A 177 2.00 -1.86 -18.46
CA LEU A 177 2.25 -2.36 -17.10
C LEU A 177 1.35 -3.55 -16.81
N LEU A 178 1.98 -4.72 -16.71
CA LEU A 178 1.34 -5.95 -16.22
C LEU A 178 1.79 -6.23 -14.79
N PRO A 179 0.92 -6.80 -13.95
CA PRO A 179 1.32 -7.26 -12.63
C PRO A 179 2.35 -8.37 -12.75
N GLN A 180 3.44 -8.27 -11.97
CA GLN A 180 4.51 -9.27 -11.94
C GLN A 180 4.09 -10.51 -11.12
N GLY A 181 3.16 -10.35 -10.19
CA GLY A 181 2.66 -11.42 -9.34
C GLY A 181 1.35 -12.04 -9.82
N SER A 182 0.81 -12.95 -9.01
CA SER A 182 -0.41 -13.70 -9.35
C SER A 182 -1.66 -12.82 -9.36
N LEU A 183 -2.45 -12.91 -10.43
CA LEU A 183 -3.76 -12.25 -10.54
C LEU A 183 -4.72 -12.71 -9.43
N LEU A 184 -4.68 -14.00 -9.05
CA LEU A 184 -5.52 -14.52 -7.99
C LEU A 184 -5.27 -13.80 -6.66
N THR A 185 -4.01 -13.51 -6.36
CA THR A 185 -3.61 -12.76 -5.15
C THR A 185 -4.13 -11.32 -5.18
N ILE A 186 -4.12 -10.68 -6.37
CA ILE A 186 -4.71 -9.35 -6.55
C ILE A 186 -6.22 -9.39 -6.29
N TYR A 187 -6.94 -10.34 -6.89
CA TYR A 187 -8.39 -10.46 -6.72
C TYR A 187 -8.78 -10.75 -5.26
N LEU A 188 -8.04 -11.64 -4.59
CA LEU A 188 -8.29 -11.94 -3.17
C LEU A 188 -8.09 -10.69 -2.29
N SER A 189 -6.99 -9.98 -2.50
CA SER A 189 -6.69 -8.76 -1.75
C SER A 189 -7.70 -7.65 -2.03
N ALA A 190 -8.10 -7.48 -3.29
CA ALA A 190 -9.10 -6.53 -3.71
C ALA A 190 -10.47 -6.86 -3.11
N PHE A 191 -10.86 -8.13 -3.06
CA PHE A 191 -12.11 -8.56 -2.42
C PHE A 191 -12.17 -8.13 -0.96
N ILE A 192 -11.13 -8.44 -0.18
CA ILE A 192 -11.06 -8.04 1.24
C ILE A 192 -11.10 -6.52 1.37
N PHE A 193 -10.39 -5.79 0.50
CA PHE A 193 -10.39 -4.33 0.52
C PHE A 193 -11.78 -3.74 0.16
N ILE A 194 -12.47 -4.28 -0.82
CA ILE A 194 -13.84 -3.90 -1.18
C ILE A 194 -14.78 -4.12 0.01
N LEU A 195 -14.62 -5.23 0.74
CA LEU A 195 -15.36 -5.46 1.98
C LEU A 195 -15.07 -4.35 3.01
N VAL A 196 -13.82 -4.02 3.26
CA VAL A 196 -13.44 -2.96 4.20
C VAL A 196 -14.10 -1.64 3.84
N MET A 197 -13.99 -1.21 2.58
CA MET A 197 -14.50 0.08 2.13
C MET A 197 -16.02 0.14 2.12
N SER A 198 -16.69 -0.93 1.71
CA SER A 198 -18.16 -1.02 1.76
C SER A 198 -18.67 -1.07 3.20
N GLY A 199 -17.98 -1.74 4.11
CA GLY A 199 -18.29 -1.73 5.54
C GLY A 199 -18.18 -0.32 6.16
N LEU A 200 -17.15 0.43 5.80
CA LEU A 200 -17.01 1.84 6.20
C LEU A 200 -18.17 2.68 5.65
N GLY A 201 -18.52 2.52 4.38
CA GLY A 201 -19.65 3.18 3.75
C GLY A 201 -20.96 2.92 4.48
N LEU A 202 -21.20 1.67 4.91
CA LEU A 202 -22.37 1.29 5.72
C LEU A 202 -22.39 2.02 7.08
N ILE A 203 -21.26 2.06 7.79
CA ILE A 203 -21.18 2.76 9.08
C ILE A 203 -21.55 4.22 8.88
N ILE A 204 -20.92 4.90 7.92
CA ILE A 204 -21.21 6.32 7.63
C ILE A 204 -22.68 6.50 7.29
N SER A 205 -23.27 5.61 6.47
CA SER A 205 -24.69 5.68 6.11
C SER A 205 -25.62 5.50 7.30
N ASN A 206 -25.24 4.68 8.30
CA ASN A 206 -26.04 4.47 9.49
C ASN A 206 -26.15 5.74 10.35
N TYR A 207 -25.08 6.53 10.41
CA TYR A 207 -25.04 7.77 11.20
C TYR A 207 -25.47 9.01 10.40
N SER A 208 -25.57 8.94 9.08
CA SER A 208 -25.98 10.06 8.24
C SER A 208 -27.49 10.07 8.03
N SER A 209 -28.09 11.27 8.09
CA SER A 209 -29.52 11.51 7.84
C SER A 209 -29.80 11.88 6.41
N THR A 210 -28.86 12.57 5.77
CA THR A 210 -29.01 13.09 4.40
C THR A 210 -27.84 12.61 3.50
N MET A 211 -28.11 12.49 2.20
CA MET A 211 -27.07 12.18 1.22
C MET A 211 -25.92 13.18 1.25
N GLN A 212 -26.23 14.46 1.40
CA GLN A 212 -25.23 15.51 1.47
C GLN A 212 -24.31 15.32 2.67
N GLN A 213 -24.85 15.00 3.85
CA GLN A 213 -24.06 14.70 5.05
C GLN A 213 -23.16 13.49 4.83
N ALA A 214 -23.69 12.40 4.28
CA ALA A 214 -22.91 11.20 3.98
C ALA A 214 -21.77 11.48 3.00
N MET A 215 -22.03 12.29 1.96
CA MET A 215 -21.01 12.70 1.00
C MET A 215 -19.87 13.45 1.67
N PHE A 216 -20.15 14.44 2.49
CA PHE A 216 -19.12 15.24 3.17
C PHE A 216 -18.26 14.38 4.11
N VAL A 217 -18.90 13.54 4.94
CA VAL A 217 -18.18 12.67 5.86
C VAL A 217 -17.32 11.67 5.09
N MET A 218 -17.89 11.07 4.04
CA MET A 218 -17.17 10.10 3.23
C MET A 218 -15.98 10.75 2.51
N TRP A 219 -16.19 11.93 1.91
CA TRP A 219 -15.12 12.67 1.23
C TRP A 219 -13.98 13.02 2.20
N PHE A 220 -14.30 13.48 3.40
CA PHE A 220 -13.30 13.80 4.42
C PHE A 220 -12.50 12.56 4.84
N CYS A 221 -13.18 11.44 5.11
CA CYS A 221 -12.51 10.17 5.43
C CYS A 221 -11.60 9.70 4.29
N MET A 222 -12.07 9.77 3.04
CA MET A 222 -11.28 9.39 1.87
C MET A 222 -10.05 10.26 1.69
N LEU A 223 -10.20 11.57 1.85
CA LEU A 223 -9.07 12.50 1.76
C LEU A 223 -7.99 12.15 2.80
N LEU A 224 -8.38 11.93 4.05
CA LEU A 224 -7.45 11.51 5.10
C LEU A 224 -6.78 10.18 4.77
N PHE A 225 -7.54 9.19 4.32
CA PHE A 225 -6.99 7.88 3.95
C PHE A 225 -5.99 7.99 2.80
N ILE A 226 -6.30 8.76 1.75
CA ILE A 226 -5.41 8.95 0.60
C ILE A 226 -4.11 9.65 1.04
N LEU A 227 -4.19 10.74 1.79
CA LEU A 227 -3.01 11.47 2.26
C LEU A 227 -2.12 10.62 3.17
N MET A 228 -2.73 9.79 4.03
CA MET A 228 -2.01 8.95 4.99
C MET A 228 -1.74 7.53 4.51
N SER A 229 -2.01 7.20 3.24
CA SER A 229 -1.81 5.86 2.68
C SER A 229 -0.36 5.55 2.29
N GLY A 230 0.51 6.56 2.25
CA GLY A 230 1.85 6.42 1.64
C GLY A 230 1.84 6.55 0.12
N LEU A 231 0.73 7.06 -0.47
CA LEU A 231 0.63 7.29 -1.91
C LEU A 231 1.55 8.42 -2.36
N PHE A 232 1.40 9.60 -1.76
CA PHE A 232 2.17 10.79 -2.11
C PHE A 232 3.48 10.89 -1.31
N THR A 233 3.40 10.65 0.01
CA THR A 233 4.53 10.76 0.92
C THR A 233 4.84 9.40 1.52
N PRO A 234 6.06 8.89 1.40
CA PRO A 234 6.44 7.63 2.03
C PRO A 234 6.17 7.66 3.54
N ILE A 235 5.55 6.61 4.07
CA ILE A 235 5.15 6.54 5.49
C ILE A 235 6.35 6.72 6.42
N ARG A 236 7.53 6.20 6.03
CA ARG A 236 8.77 6.33 6.80
C ARG A 236 9.27 7.77 6.94
N SER A 237 8.88 8.65 6.01
CA SER A 237 9.23 10.08 6.03
C SER A 237 8.26 10.92 6.85
N MET A 238 7.18 10.32 7.35
CA MET A 238 6.19 11.00 8.18
C MET A 238 6.67 11.13 9.63
N PRO A 239 6.29 12.22 10.34
CA PRO A 239 6.56 12.37 11.77
C PRO A 239 5.90 11.24 12.57
N ALA A 240 6.42 10.93 13.77
CA ALA A 240 6.01 9.78 14.57
C ALA A 240 4.50 9.71 14.85
N TRP A 241 3.87 10.85 15.17
CA TRP A 241 2.43 10.92 15.42
C TRP A 241 1.60 10.56 14.18
N ALA A 242 1.99 11.08 13.00
CA ALA A 242 1.30 10.77 11.74
C ALA A 242 1.48 9.30 11.36
N ARG A 243 2.69 8.76 11.56
CA ARG A 243 2.97 7.33 11.34
C ARG A 243 2.11 6.42 12.20
N CYS A 244 1.86 6.80 13.46
CA CYS A 244 0.96 6.07 14.34
C CYS A 244 -0.47 6.04 13.79
N LEU A 245 -0.99 7.18 13.29
CA LEU A 245 -2.32 7.26 12.70
C LEU A 245 -2.46 6.43 11.42
N THR A 246 -1.37 6.25 10.65
CA THR A 246 -1.43 5.42 9.43
C THR A 246 -1.77 3.94 9.72
N TYR A 247 -1.54 3.44 10.92
CA TYR A 247 -1.93 2.07 11.29
C TYR A 247 -3.45 1.86 11.33
N LEU A 248 -4.22 2.92 11.53
CA LEU A 248 -5.69 2.89 11.47
C LEU A 248 -6.24 3.05 10.05
N ASN A 249 -5.38 3.23 9.07
CA ASN A 249 -5.75 3.46 7.68
C ASN A 249 -5.74 2.15 6.87
N PRO A 250 -6.89 1.59 6.50
CA PRO A 250 -6.93 0.36 5.72
C PRO A 250 -6.34 0.52 4.31
N LEU A 251 -6.43 1.73 3.72
CA LEU A 251 -5.88 2.03 2.41
C LEU A 251 -4.36 1.85 2.36
N ARG A 252 -3.65 2.12 3.45
CA ARG A 252 -2.22 1.89 3.58
C ARG A 252 -1.85 0.45 3.26
N TYR A 253 -2.53 -0.51 3.90
CA TYR A 253 -2.23 -1.94 3.74
C TYR A 253 -2.54 -2.43 2.32
N PHE A 254 -3.65 -2.01 1.76
CA PHE A 254 -3.99 -2.38 0.39
C PHE A 254 -3.04 -1.76 -0.64
N MET A 255 -2.62 -0.51 -0.44
CA MET A 255 -1.62 0.15 -1.27
C MET A 255 -0.28 -0.62 -1.25
N GLU A 256 0.16 -1.04 -0.06
CA GLU A 256 1.37 -1.82 0.12
C GLU A 256 1.25 -3.18 -0.60
N ILE A 257 0.15 -3.91 -0.40
CA ILE A 257 -0.13 -5.18 -1.07
C ILE A 257 -0.07 -5.03 -2.60
N ILE A 258 -0.80 -4.08 -3.16
CA ILE A 258 -0.85 -3.89 -4.62
C ILE A 258 0.52 -3.56 -5.18
N ARG A 259 1.32 -2.72 -4.50
CA ARG A 259 2.70 -2.44 -4.92
C ARG A 259 3.59 -3.68 -4.83
N MET A 260 3.48 -4.48 -3.78
CA MET A 260 4.23 -5.72 -3.63
C MET A 260 3.91 -6.71 -4.75
N ILE A 261 2.64 -6.90 -5.08
CA ILE A 261 2.25 -7.83 -6.15
C ILE A 261 2.58 -7.25 -7.53
N TYR A 262 2.26 -5.98 -7.78
CA TYR A 262 2.37 -5.37 -9.10
C TYR A 262 3.82 -5.15 -9.54
N LEU A 263 4.68 -4.71 -8.61
CA LEU A 263 6.05 -4.30 -8.91
C LEU A 263 7.10 -5.34 -8.52
N LYS A 264 6.88 -6.07 -7.41
CA LYS A 264 7.86 -7.03 -6.90
C LYS A 264 7.53 -8.48 -7.26
N GLY A 265 6.31 -8.77 -7.72
CA GLY A 265 5.86 -10.13 -7.98
C GLY A 265 5.66 -10.97 -6.71
N SER A 266 5.43 -10.32 -5.56
CA SER A 266 5.27 -10.99 -4.27
C SER A 266 4.15 -12.02 -4.30
N THR A 267 4.37 -13.11 -3.57
CA THR A 267 3.46 -14.23 -3.43
C THR A 267 2.51 -14.04 -2.25
N LEU A 268 1.50 -14.90 -2.12
CA LEU A 268 0.53 -14.84 -1.02
C LEU A 268 1.17 -14.87 0.38
N PRO A 269 2.18 -15.73 0.68
CA PRO A 269 2.88 -15.72 1.96
C PRO A 269 3.50 -14.38 2.33
N ASP A 270 4.03 -13.65 1.36
CA ASP A 270 4.74 -12.38 1.60
C ASP A 270 3.81 -11.26 2.07
N ILE A 271 2.52 -11.33 1.74
CA ILE A 271 1.51 -10.32 2.03
C ILE A 271 0.52 -10.73 3.14
N LEU A 272 0.71 -11.92 3.75
CA LEU A 272 -0.22 -12.45 4.77
C LEU A 272 -0.43 -11.50 5.95
N SER A 273 0.60 -10.79 6.37
CA SER A 273 0.51 -9.83 7.48
C SER A 273 -0.44 -8.69 7.15
N GLN A 274 -0.27 -8.07 5.98
CA GLN A 274 -1.13 -6.98 5.51
C GLN A 274 -2.55 -7.45 5.22
N LEU A 275 -2.68 -8.64 4.63
CA LEU A 275 -3.97 -9.25 4.31
C LEU A 275 -4.74 -9.60 5.59
N GLY A 276 -4.05 -10.13 6.61
CA GLY A 276 -4.62 -10.40 7.93
C GLY A 276 -5.12 -9.13 8.62
N THR A 277 -4.35 -8.04 8.54
CA THR A 277 -4.77 -6.74 9.07
C THR A 277 -6.01 -6.20 8.35
N LEU A 278 -6.05 -6.27 7.00
CA LEU A 278 -7.23 -5.87 6.23
C LEU A 278 -8.46 -6.72 6.57
N SER A 279 -8.29 -8.03 6.75
CA SER A 279 -9.37 -8.93 7.15
C SER A 279 -9.90 -8.57 8.54
N GLY A 280 -9.02 -8.18 9.47
CA GLY A 280 -9.39 -7.66 10.78
C GLY A 280 -10.22 -6.37 10.66
N PHE A 281 -9.81 -5.41 9.81
CA PHE A 281 -10.61 -4.22 9.52
C PHE A 281 -11.98 -4.57 8.94
N ALA A 282 -12.05 -5.49 7.99
CA ALA A 282 -13.31 -5.93 7.42
C ALA A 282 -14.26 -6.46 8.51
N ALA A 283 -13.78 -7.39 9.33
CA ALA A 283 -14.58 -7.97 10.40
C ALA A 283 -15.07 -6.89 11.41
N LEU A 284 -14.20 -5.98 11.79
CA LEU A 284 -14.49 -4.90 12.74
C LEU A 284 -15.51 -3.90 12.20
N LEU A 285 -15.36 -3.48 10.94
CA LEU A 285 -16.27 -2.52 10.30
C LEU A 285 -17.65 -3.16 10.03
N TYR A 286 -17.71 -4.43 9.60
CA TYR A 286 -18.99 -5.11 9.43
C TYR A 286 -19.68 -5.36 10.75
N ALA A 287 -18.97 -5.78 11.79
CA ALA A 287 -19.53 -5.90 13.13
C ALA A 287 -20.10 -4.54 13.58
N GLY A 288 -19.33 -3.47 13.46
CA GLY A 288 -19.76 -2.11 13.77
C GLY A 288 -20.98 -1.68 12.95
N ALA A 289 -21.03 -1.99 11.65
CA ALA A 289 -22.16 -1.66 10.79
C ALA A 289 -23.44 -2.38 11.20
N ILE A 290 -23.33 -3.67 11.54
CA ILE A 290 -24.49 -4.48 11.99
C ILE A 290 -24.99 -4.00 13.35
N PHE A 291 -24.10 -3.73 14.30
CA PHE A 291 -24.49 -3.24 15.64
C PHE A 291 -25.03 -1.81 15.61
N SER A 292 -24.53 -0.96 14.72
CA SER A 292 -24.99 0.43 14.59
C SER A 292 -26.33 0.54 13.85
N TYR A 293 -26.75 -0.51 13.13
CA TYR A 293 -28.05 -0.51 12.44
C TYR A 293 -29.18 -0.63 13.45
N LYS A 294 -29.73 0.50 13.89
CA LYS A 294 -30.91 0.53 14.76
C LYS A 294 -32.16 0.30 13.92
N LYS A 295 -32.77 -0.87 14.10
CA LYS A 295 -34.16 -1.06 13.70
C LYS A 295 -35.00 -0.15 14.61
N ARG A 296 -35.69 0.82 14.05
CA ARG A 296 -36.58 1.70 14.81
C ARG A 296 -37.76 0.82 15.26
N ASN A 297 -37.70 0.29 16.50
CA ASN A 297 -38.84 -0.28 17.13
C ASN A 297 -39.75 0.90 17.51
N ASN A 298 -40.90 1.00 16.86
CA ASN A 298 -42.04 1.76 17.37
C ASN A 298 -42.58 1.08 18.59
#